data_c6940d6f0a005c8d9dee6d35c4cc33e8
#
_entry.id   c6940d6f0a005c8d9dee6d35c4cc33e8
#
_cell.length_a   1.000
_cell.length_b   1.000
_cell.length_c   1.000
_cell.angle_alpha   90.00
_cell.angle_beta   90.00
_cell.angle_gamma   90.00
#
_symmetry.space_group_name_H-M   'P 1'
#
loop_
_entity.id
_entity.type
_entity.pdbx_description
1 polymer ?
#
loop_
_entity_poly.entity_id
_entity_poly.type
_entity_poly.pdbx_seq_one_letter_code
_entity_poly.pdbx_strand_id
1 'polypeptide(L)'
;KFDDCYFTNHYSSEDTAPAVQNFVQKYTEKYGTESLNACAALYYDAIYMLLQAAENGGGTDTTSLVKGMTGMEFTGVGGKIKLDENGDAIKSIAFNTFVDGKVKWSETLDSDGNLVSSAE
;
A
#
# COMPACT_ATOMS: atom_id res chain seq x y z
N LYS A 1 -24.74 -9.73 -12.62
CA LYS A 1 -23.56 -9.23 -13.28
C LYS A 1 -23.11 -8.00 -12.52
N PHE A 2 -21.83 -7.98 -12.12
CA PHE A 2 -21.21 -6.85 -11.42
C PHE A 2 -20.26 -6.09 -12.37
N ASP A 3 -20.38 -6.30 -13.68
CA ASP A 3 -19.65 -5.54 -14.69
C ASP A 3 -19.99 -4.05 -14.47
N ASP A 4 -19.04 -3.16 -14.61
CA ASP A 4 -19.12 -1.71 -14.32
C ASP A 4 -19.24 -1.32 -12.82
N CYS A 5 -19.03 -2.26 -11.91
CA CYS A 5 -18.88 -1.95 -10.48
C CYS A 5 -17.40 -1.76 -10.14
N TYR A 6 -17.14 -0.71 -9.35
CA TYR A 6 -15.80 -0.42 -8.85
C TYR A 6 -15.78 -0.46 -7.32
N PHE A 7 -14.65 -0.87 -6.76
CA PHE A 7 -14.41 -0.79 -5.34
C PHE A 7 -12.95 -0.44 -5.06
N THR A 8 -12.73 0.21 -3.93
CA THR A 8 -11.40 0.65 -3.53
C THR A 8 -10.70 -0.39 -2.67
N ASN A 9 -9.36 -0.41 -2.75
CA ASN A 9 -8.52 -1.20 -1.89
C ASN A 9 -7.21 -0.44 -1.60
N HIS A 10 -6.47 -0.88 -0.61
CA HIS A 10 -5.20 -0.28 -0.23
C HIS A 10 -4.08 -0.53 -1.25
N TYR A 11 -4.16 -1.61 -2.01
CA TYR A 11 -3.28 -1.97 -3.11
C TYR A 11 -3.99 -2.98 -4.03
N SER A 12 -3.43 -3.24 -5.20
CA SER A 12 -3.77 -4.41 -6.02
C SER A 12 -2.55 -5.25 -6.29
N SER A 13 -2.67 -6.58 -6.21
CA SER A 13 -1.59 -7.51 -6.59
C SER A 13 -1.28 -7.49 -8.10
N GLU A 14 -2.17 -6.92 -8.91
CA GLU A 14 -2.01 -6.75 -10.34
C GLU A 14 -1.31 -5.42 -10.71
N ASP A 15 -1.13 -4.49 -9.75
CA ASP A 15 -0.40 -3.24 -9.98
C ASP A 15 1.05 -3.55 -10.38
N THR A 16 1.48 -2.97 -11.49
CA THR A 16 2.81 -3.22 -12.10
C THR A 16 3.96 -2.51 -11.39
N ALA A 17 3.66 -1.71 -10.36
CA ALA A 17 4.69 -1.02 -9.58
C ALA A 17 5.72 -2.01 -9.01
N PRO A 18 7.04 -1.73 -9.13
CA PRO A 18 8.09 -2.66 -8.69
C PRO A 18 7.99 -3.10 -7.23
N ALA A 19 7.56 -2.21 -6.33
CA ALA A 19 7.36 -2.53 -4.92
C ALA A 19 6.26 -3.58 -4.72
N VAL A 20 5.15 -3.46 -5.47
CA VAL A 20 4.04 -4.42 -5.44
C VAL A 20 4.50 -5.77 -5.97
N GLN A 21 5.11 -5.81 -7.16
CA GLN A 21 5.50 -7.07 -7.79
C GLN A 21 6.57 -7.81 -6.98
N ASN A 22 7.53 -7.11 -6.40
CA ASN A 22 8.53 -7.71 -5.51
C ASN A 22 7.91 -8.30 -4.23
N PHE A 23 6.94 -7.61 -3.63
CA PHE A 23 6.21 -8.13 -2.48
C PHE A 23 5.40 -9.36 -2.85
N VAL A 24 4.60 -9.29 -3.92
CA VAL A 24 3.75 -10.40 -4.39
C VAL A 24 4.58 -11.63 -4.66
N GLN A 25 5.70 -11.50 -5.38
CA GLN A 25 6.60 -12.60 -5.68
C GLN A 25 7.13 -13.25 -4.39
N LYS A 26 7.76 -12.48 -3.51
CA LYS A 26 8.35 -13.00 -2.26
C LYS A 26 7.32 -13.61 -1.33
N TYR A 27 6.14 -12.99 -1.26
CA TYR A 27 5.05 -13.49 -0.42
C TYR A 27 4.53 -14.83 -0.95
N THR A 28 4.25 -14.91 -2.25
CA THR A 28 3.68 -16.11 -2.87
C THR A 28 4.65 -17.28 -2.89
N GLU A 29 5.94 -17.04 -3.08
CA GLU A 29 6.99 -18.06 -2.97
C GLU A 29 7.02 -18.70 -1.58
N LYS A 30 6.73 -17.93 -0.53
CA LYS A 30 6.83 -18.41 0.85
C LYS A 30 5.51 -18.94 1.41
N TYR A 31 4.38 -18.34 1.06
CA TYR A 31 3.09 -18.59 1.70
C TYR A 31 1.98 -19.04 0.74
N GLY A 32 2.25 -19.06 -0.57
CA GLY A 32 1.23 -19.31 -1.59
C GLY A 32 0.36 -18.08 -1.88
N THR A 33 -0.51 -18.22 -2.87
CA THR A 33 -1.38 -17.13 -3.32
C THR A 33 -2.67 -16.96 -2.52
N GLU A 34 -3.13 -18.04 -1.86
CA GLU A 34 -4.44 -18.07 -1.20
C GLU A 34 -4.55 -17.12 0.00
N SER A 35 -3.43 -16.87 0.69
CA SER A 35 -3.38 -15.98 1.84
C SER A 35 -3.03 -14.53 1.50
N LEU A 36 -2.71 -14.25 0.24
CA LEU A 36 -2.35 -12.91 -0.22
C LEU A 36 -3.57 -11.99 -0.18
N ASN A 37 -3.50 -10.95 0.65
CA ASN A 37 -4.58 -9.98 0.83
C ASN A 37 -4.03 -8.60 1.21
N ALA A 38 -4.93 -7.60 1.27
CA ALA A 38 -4.53 -6.23 1.58
C ALA A 38 -3.87 -6.08 2.96
N CYS A 39 -4.33 -6.84 3.96
CA CYS A 39 -3.73 -6.78 5.30
C CYS A 39 -2.27 -7.25 5.29
N ALA A 40 -1.94 -8.28 4.52
CA ALA A 40 -0.55 -8.74 4.40
C ALA A 40 0.37 -7.65 3.85
N ALA A 41 -0.08 -6.90 2.84
CA ALA A 41 0.65 -5.78 2.27
C ALA A 41 0.80 -4.63 3.28
N LEU A 42 -0.29 -4.26 3.96
CA LEU A 42 -0.28 -3.19 4.96
C LEU A 42 0.64 -3.49 6.15
N TYR A 43 0.62 -4.72 6.67
CA TYR A 43 1.52 -5.11 7.76
C TYR A 43 2.98 -5.15 7.31
N TYR A 44 3.24 -5.58 6.08
CA TYR A 44 4.58 -5.54 5.51
C TYR A 44 5.11 -4.09 5.48
N ASP A 45 4.33 -3.16 4.93
CA ASP A 45 4.70 -1.74 4.90
C ASP A 45 4.85 -1.16 6.31
N ALA A 46 3.95 -1.49 7.24
CA ALA A 46 3.99 -0.98 8.62
C ALA A 46 5.31 -1.31 9.33
N ILE A 47 5.89 -2.50 9.11
CA ILE A 47 7.19 -2.86 9.70
C ILE A 47 8.31 -1.98 9.13
N TYR A 48 8.33 -1.73 7.82
CA TYR A 48 9.33 -0.86 7.21
C TYR A 48 9.15 0.60 7.62
N MET A 49 7.90 1.05 7.77
CA MET A 49 7.60 2.39 8.31
C MET A 49 8.12 2.55 9.75
N LEU A 50 7.96 1.53 10.60
CA LEU A 50 8.52 1.54 11.97
C LEU A 50 10.05 1.60 11.98
N LEU A 51 10.70 0.85 11.09
CA LEU A 51 12.17 0.90 10.95
C LEU A 51 12.63 2.29 10.52
N GLN A 52 12.00 2.86 9.51
CA GLN A 52 12.31 4.23 9.06
C GLN A 52 12.03 5.27 10.15
N ALA A 53 10.93 5.12 10.90
CA ALA A 53 10.62 6.00 12.03
C ALA A 53 11.68 5.93 13.13
N ALA A 54 12.21 4.73 13.44
CA ALA A 54 13.28 4.57 14.40
C ALA A 54 14.58 5.27 13.96
N GLU A 55 14.91 5.17 12.67
CA GLU A 55 16.06 5.89 12.09
C GLU A 55 15.87 7.40 12.15
N ASN A 56 14.71 7.91 11.70
CA ASN A 56 14.40 9.33 11.69
C ASN A 56 14.33 9.94 13.11
N GLY A 57 13.79 9.19 14.07
CA GLY A 57 13.62 9.63 15.46
C GLY A 57 14.83 9.41 16.33
N GLY A 58 15.78 8.58 15.90
CA GLY A 58 17.03 8.29 16.61
C GLY A 58 16.86 7.29 17.76
N GLY A 59 15.81 6.45 17.75
CA GLY A 59 15.59 5.44 18.79
C GLY A 59 14.34 4.59 18.55
N THR A 60 14.18 3.56 19.38
CA THR A 60 13.05 2.60 19.28
C THR A 60 12.03 2.77 20.42
N ASP A 61 12.24 3.72 21.32
CA ASP A 61 11.24 4.07 22.32
C ASP A 61 10.08 4.85 21.70
N THR A 62 8.94 4.86 22.38
CA THR A 62 7.70 5.47 21.85
C THR A 62 7.88 6.93 21.43
N THR A 63 8.62 7.73 22.20
CA THR A 63 8.82 9.15 21.91
C THR A 63 9.63 9.34 20.63
N SER A 64 10.70 8.56 20.47
CA SER A 64 11.53 8.55 19.26
C SER A 64 10.75 8.10 18.05
N LEU A 65 9.95 7.02 18.14
CA LEU A 65 9.12 6.52 17.05
C LEU A 65 8.07 7.55 16.62
N VAL A 66 7.34 8.14 17.55
CA VAL A 66 6.34 9.19 17.26
C VAL A 66 6.99 10.38 16.57
N LYS A 67 8.13 10.84 17.07
CA LYS A 67 8.91 11.92 16.44
C LYS A 67 9.34 11.56 15.02
N GLY A 68 9.78 10.33 14.81
CA GLY A 68 10.23 9.86 13.50
C GLY A 68 9.09 9.63 12.48
N MET A 69 7.87 9.39 12.97
CA MET A 69 6.68 9.24 12.15
C MET A 69 6.07 10.58 11.74
N THR A 70 6.18 11.62 12.57
CA THR A 70 5.55 12.92 12.30
C THR A 70 6.05 13.51 10.98
N GLY A 71 5.14 13.69 10.03
CA GLY A 71 5.45 14.19 8.68
C GLY A 71 6.24 13.23 7.79
N MET A 72 6.41 11.97 8.20
CA MET A 72 7.19 10.98 7.45
C MET A 72 6.54 10.68 6.09
N GLU A 73 7.36 10.62 5.05
CA GLU A 73 6.99 10.07 3.74
C GLU A 73 7.62 8.69 3.58
N PHE A 74 6.82 7.74 3.10
CA PHE A 74 7.21 6.37 2.85
C PHE A 74 6.65 5.89 1.52
N THR A 75 7.39 5.07 0.80
CA THR A 75 6.89 4.43 -0.43
C THR A 75 7.05 2.92 -0.28
N GLY A 76 5.94 2.22 -0.28
CA GLY A 76 5.86 0.77 -0.09
C GLY A 76 4.92 0.09 -1.07
N VAL A 77 4.42 -1.07 -0.66
CA VAL A 77 3.43 -1.85 -1.43
C VAL A 77 2.11 -1.10 -1.58
N GLY A 78 1.71 -0.36 -0.53
CA GLY A 78 0.53 0.50 -0.54
C GLY A 78 0.72 1.82 -1.30
N GLY A 79 1.79 1.97 -2.06
CA GLY A 79 2.14 3.19 -2.79
C GLY A 79 2.82 4.25 -1.90
N LYS A 80 2.67 5.51 -2.28
CA LYS A 80 3.21 6.63 -1.51
C LYS A 80 2.29 6.94 -0.32
N ILE A 81 2.87 6.98 0.87
CA ILE A 81 2.19 7.28 2.14
C ILE A 81 2.88 8.47 2.77
N LYS A 82 2.12 9.45 3.22
CA LYS A 82 2.60 10.56 4.04
C LYS A 82 1.79 10.59 5.33
N LEU A 83 2.48 10.58 6.47
CA LEU A 83 1.83 10.81 7.76
C LEU A 83 1.75 12.30 8.04
N ASP A 84 0.58 12.80 8.38
CA ASP A 84 0.38 14.18 8.80
C ASP A 84 0.81 14.42 10.26
N GLU A 85 0.57 15.61 10.77
CA GLU A 85 0.89 15.99 12.14
C GLU A 85 0.05 15.27 13.21
N ASN A 86 -1.11 14.71 12.82
CA ASN A 86 -2.00 13.94 13.68
C ASN A 86 -1.68 12.45 13.64
N GLY A 87 -0.81 12.00 12.71
CA GLY A 87 -0.51 10.60 12.46
C GLY A 87 -1.45 9.95 11.43
N ASP A 88 -2.31 10.72 10.78
CA ASP A 88 -3.20 10.22 9.75
C ASP A 88 -2.45 10.01 8.43
N ALA A 89 -2.76 8.89 7.77
CA ALA A 89 -2.10 8.52 6.53
C ALA A 89 -2.79 9.13 5.30
N ILE A 90 -2.09 10.03 4.62
CA ILE A 90 -2.43 10.51 3.28
C ILE A 90 -1.75 9.58 2.28
N LYS A 91 -2.52 8.85 1.47
CA LYS A 91 -1.98 7.80 0.59
C LYS A 91 -2.79 7.63 -0.68
N SER A 92 -2.17 6.97 -1.66
CA SER A 92 -2.85 6.49 -2.87
C SER A 92 -3.85 5.37 -2.56
N ILE A 93 -4.81 5.20 -3.46
CA ILE A 93 -5.85 4.19 -3.39
C ILE A 93 -5.97 3.45 -4.72
N ALA A 94 -6.06 2.13 -4.66
CA ALA A 94 -6.29 1.29 -5.82
C ALA A 94 -7.79 1.12 -6.09
N PHE A 95 -8.18 1.25 -7.35
CA PHE A 95 -9.53 0.95 -7.83
C PHE A 95 -9.50 -0.40 -8.53
N ASN A 96 -10.41 -1.28 -8.15
CA ASN A 96 -10.64 -2.56 -8.76
C ASN A 96 -12.04 -2.62 -9.35
N THR A 97 -12.21 -3.45 -10.37
CA THR A 97 -13.48 -3.73 -11.04
C THR A 97 -13.68 -5.23 -11.19
N PHE A 98 -14.79 -5.63 -11.77
CA PHE A 98 -15.09 -7.03 -12.11
C PHE A 98 -15.12 -7.20 -13.63
N VAL A 99 -14.37 -8.18 -14.11
CA VAL A 99 -14.38 -8.61 -15.50
C VAL A 99 -14.60 -10.12 -15.52
N ASP A 100 -15.66 -10.57 -16.15
CA ASP A 100 -16.04 -12.00 -16.20
C ASP A 100 -16.11 -12.68 -14.83
N GLY A 101 -16.62 -11.94 -13.83
CA GLY A 101 -16.75 -12.41 -12.45
C GLY A 101 -15.45 -12.50 -11.65
N LYS A 102 -14.34 -11.98 -12.18
CA LYS A 102 -13.05 -11.91 -11.51
C LYS A 102 -12.72 -10.47 -11.15
N VAL A 103 -12.10 -10.28 -10.01
CA VAL A 103 -11.54 -8.98 -9.62
C VAL A 103 -10.38 -8.65 -10.54
N LYS A 104 -10.39 -7.44 -11.07
CA LYS A 104 -9.33 -6.87 -11.90
C LYS A 104 -8.94 -5.50 -11.37
N TRP A 105 -7.64 -5.22 -11.39
CA TRP A 105 -7.16 -3.87 -11.13
C TRP A 105 -7.50 -2.96 -12.30
N SER A 106 -7.97 -1.76 -12.00
CA SER A 106 -8.27 -0.72 -12.98
C SER A 106 -7.18 0.36 -12.98
N GLU A 107 -7.02 1.01 -11.86
CA GLU A 107 -6.10 2.13 -11.71
C GLU A 107 -5.75 2.39 -10.25
N THR A 108 -4.71 3.18 -10.03
CA THR A 108 -4.33 3.71 -8.72
C THR A 108 -4.29 5.23 -8.82
N LEU A 109 -4.98 5.91 -7.92
CA LEU A 109 -4.98 7.37 -7.79
C LEU A 109 -4.20 7.80 -6.55
N ASP A 110 -3.55 8.97 -6.61
CA ASP A 110 -2.97 9.61 -5.42
C ASP A 110 -4.04 10.29 -4.55
N SER A 111 -3.61 10.91 -3.46
CA SER A 111 -4.51 11.63 -2.53
C SER A 111 -5.22 12.83 -3.16
N ASP A 112 -4.71 13.36 -4.25
CA ASP A 112 -5.28 14.50 -4.96
C ASP A 112 -6.18 14.07 -6.14
N GLY A 113 -6.31 12.75 -6.35
CA GLY A 113 -7.10 12.16 -7.41
C GLY A 113 -6.38 12.07 -8.76
N ASN A 114 -5.06 12.28 -8.80
CA ASN A 114 -4.30 12.13 -10.03
C ASN A 114 -3.95 10.66 -10.28
N LEU A 115 -3.94 10.28 -11.56
CA LEU A 115 -3.56 8.94 -11.97
C LEU A 115 -2.08 8.67 -11.67
N VAL A 116 -1.81 7.62 -10.91
CA VAL A 116 -0.45 7.12 -10.60
C VAL A 116 -0.08 5.97 -11.54
N SER A 117 -0.99 5.01 -11.71
CA SER A 117 -0.82 3.85 -12.57
C SER A 117 -2.19 3.30 -13.00
N SER A 118 -2.24 2.59 -14.14
CA SER A 118 -3.46 1.96 -14.64
C SER A 118 -3.15 0.62 -15.31
N ALA A 119 -4.16 -0.26 -15.35
CA ALA A 119 -4.14 -1.43 -16.23
C ALA A 119 -4.13 -0.97 -17.70
N GLU A 120 -3.41 -1.70 -18.55
CA GLU A 120 -3.41 -1.51 -20.00
C GLU A 120 -4.71 -2.04 -20.64
#